data_f45bb21f6ea6320a634ae364e5b68c74
#
_entry.id   f45bb21f6ea6320a634ae364e5b68c74
#
_cell.length_a   1.000
_cell.length_b   1.000
_cell.length_c   1.000
_cell.angle_alpha   90.00
_cell.angle_beta   90.00
_cell.angle_gamma   90.00
#
_symmetry.space_group_name_H-M   'P 1'
#
loop_
_entity.id
_entity.type
_entity.pdbx_description
1 polymer ?
#
loop_
_entity_poly.entity_id
_entity_poly.type
_entity_poly.pdbx_seq_one_letter_code
_entity_poly.pdbx_strand_id
1 'polypeptide(L)'
;MSESRLLLIVEDDTAFARTLCRSFERRAYTVLHAESLEVAEEILKSHSPQFAVVDLKLNGNASGLACVQMLHQQVPSMQIVVLTGFASIATAVEAVKLGACQYLAKPSNTDDIEAAFGHVAGVTDLELTNRPTSIKTLEWERIHEVLVESEFNISEAARRLGMHRRTLARKLSKQRVK
;
A
#
# COMPACT_ATOMS: atom_id res chain seq x y z
N MET A 1 7.53 31.54 -7.27
CA MET A 1 8.43 30.36 -7.11
C MET A 1 7.54 29.18 -6.79
N SER A 2 7.43 28.23 -7.69
CA SER A 2 6.63 27.01 -7.44
C SER A 2 7.29 26.25 -6.28
N GLU A 3 6.59 26.08 -5.16
CA GLU A 3 7.06 25.22 -4.08
C GLU A 3 7.32 23.84 -4.65
N SER A 4 8.53 23.33 -4.50
CA SER A 4 8.92 22.00 -4.95
C SER A 4 8.09 20.98 -4.18
N ARG A 5 7.18 20.26 -4.85
CA ARG A 5 6.35 19.21 -4.28
C ARG A 5 7.22 17.97 -4.06
N LEU A 6 7.73 17.79 -2.84
CA LEU A 6 8.61 16.69 -2.50
C LEU A 6 7.78 15.46 -2.08
N LEU A 7 7.96 14.36 -2.81
CA LEU A 7 7.26 13.09 -2.63
C LEU A 7 8.25 11.98 -2.26
N LEU A 8 7.97 11.25 -1.21
CA LEU A 8 8.66 10.00 -0.86
C LEU A 8 7.84 8.79 -1.33
N ILE A 9 8.45 7.89 -2.08
CA ILE A 9 7.85 6.60 -2.46
C ILE A 9 8.59 5.50 -1.70
N VAL A 10 7.85 4.70 -0.92
CA VAL A 10 8.37 3.55 -0.18
C VAL A 10 7.80 2.28 -0.83
N GLU A 11 8.63 1.60 -1.61
CA GLU A 11 8.26 0.46 -2.45
C GLU A 11 9.49 -0.40 -2.73
N ASP A 12 9.43 -1.68 -2.46
CA ASP A 12 10.51 -2.62 -2.65
C ASP A 12 10.56 -3.25 -4.06
N ASP A 13 9.44 -3.25 -4.80
CA ASP A 13 9.45 -3.57 -6.22
C ASP A 13 10.05 -2.41 -7.03
N THR A 14 11.32 -2.55 -7.37
CA THR A 14 12.08 -1.50 -8.10
C THR A 14 11.50 -1.18 -9.48
N ALA A 15 10.85 -2.13 -10.15
CA ALA A 15 10.23 -1.90 -11.46
C ALA A 15 8.97 -1.05 -11.31
N PHE A 16 8.14 -1.37 -10.34
CA PHE A 16 6.94 -0.60 -10.01
C PHE A 16 7.32 0.79 -9.48
N ALA A 17 8.27 0.88 -8.56
CA ALA A 17 8.77 2.14 -8.01
C ALA A 17 9.27 3.09 -9.11
N ARG A 18 10.09 2.61 -10.06
CA ARG A 18 10.57 3.40 -11.20
C ARG A 18 9.44 3.95 -12.07
N THR A 19 8.42 3.13 -12.30
CA THR A 19 7.26 3.55 -13.09
C THR A 19 6.52 4.67 -12.39
N LEU A 20 6.30 4.52 -11.08
CA LEU A 20 5.60 5.50 -10.26
C LEU A 20 6.41 6.80 -10.13
N CYS A 21 7.72 6.72 -9.88
CA CYS A 21 8.61 7.88 -9.84
C CYS A 21 8.53 8.71 -11.13
N ARG A 22 8.71 8.09 -12.29
CA ARG A 22 8.62 8.77 -13.59
C ARG A 22 7.27 9.43 -13.82
N SER A 23 6.20 8.80 -13.35
CA SER A 23 4.85 9.34 -13.49
C SER A 23 4.65 10.60 -12.67
N PHE A 24 5.18 10.64 -11.45
CA PHE A 24 5.11 11.82 -10.58
C PHE A 24 6.11 12.92 -10.99
N GLU A 25 7.29 12.57 -11.47
CA GLU A 25 8.26 13.53 -12.02
C GLU A 25 7.66 14.33 -13.19
N ARG A 26 6.88 13.67 -14.07
CA ARG A 26 6.16 14.33 -15.17
C ARG A 26 5.09 15.32 -14.69
N ARG A 27 4.69 15.24 -13.41
CA ARG A 27 3.71 16.10 -12.75
C ARG A 27 4.37 17.15 -11.85
N ALA A 28 5.66 17.40 -12.09
CA ALA A 28 6.47 18.38 -11.37
C ALA A 28 6.65 18.08 -9.87
N TYR A 29 6.62 16.80 -9.47
CA TYR A 29 7.12 16.37 -8.16
C TYR A 29 8.62 16.13 -8.22
N THR A 30 9.30 16.48 -7.15
CA THR A 30 10.63 15.95 -6.86
C THR A 30 10.43 14.66 -6.08
N VAL A 31 10.93 13.53 -6.61
CA VAL A 31 10.62 12.20 -6.05
C VAL A 31 11.84 11.61 -5.39
N LEU A 32 11.68 11.13 -4.17
CA LEU A 32 12.65 10.31 -3.42
C LEU A 32 12.11 8.88 -3.35
N HIS A 33 12.98 7.90 -3.45
CA HIS A 33 12.61 6.48 -3.38
C HIS A 33 13.34 5.78 -2.25
N ALA A 34 12.62 5.00 -1.48
CA ALA A 34 13.11 4.11 -0.43
C ALA A 34 12.62 2.68 -0.70
N GLU A 35 13.53 1.71 -0.61
CA GLU A 35 13.21 0.29 -0.77
C GLU A 35 12.79 -0.37 0.54
N SER A 36 12.98 0.30 1.67
CA SER A 36 12.65 -0.18 3.00
C SER A 36 12.34 0.95 3.97
N LEU A 37 11.85 0.58 5.16
CA LEU A 37 11.61 1.52 6.26
C LEU A 37 12.91 2.22 6.68
N GLU A 38 14.02 1.50 6.78
CA GLU A 38 15.32 2.03 7.21
C GLU A 38 15.84 3.08 6.23
N VAL A 39 15.68 2.83 4.92
CA VAL A 39 16.06 3.80 3.88
C VAL A 39 15.15 5.02 3.94
N ALA A 40 13.85 4.84 4.17
CA ALA A 40 12.91 5.95 4.34
C ALA A 40 13.30 6.81 5.55
N GLU A 41 13.66 6.21 6.68
CA GLU A 41 14.12 6.91 7.88
C GLU A 41 15.41 7.70 7.62
N GLU A 42 16.36 7.14 6.88
CA GLU A 42 17.59 7.85 6.51
C GLU A 42 17.33 9.06 5.63
N ILE A 43 16.41 8.94 4.67
CA ILE A 43 15.99 10.05 3.81
C ILE A 43 15.39 11.20 4.65
N LEU A 44 14.60 10.90 5.67
CA LEU A 44 13.97 11.93 6.52
C LEU A 44 14.98 12.71 7.36
N LYS A 45 16.21 12.24 7.57
CA LYS A 45 17.25 12.99 8.27
C LYS A 45 17.71 14.23 7.49
N SER A 46 17.58 14.23 6.18
CA SER A 46 18.06 15.30 5.30
C SER A 46 16.97 15.95 4.45
N HIS A 47 15.78 15.35 4.39
CA HIS A 47 14.67 15.82 3.57
C HIS A 47 13.37 15.83 4.38
N SER A 48 12.48 16.77 4.05
CA SER A 48 11.14 16.87 4.66
C SER A 48 10.06 16.78 3.56
N PRO A 49 9.71 15.54 3.11
CA PRO A 49 8.69 15.37 2.09
C PRO A 49 7.31 15.82 2.60
N GLN A 50 6.53 16.47 1.72
CA GLN A 50 5.14 16.83 2.01
C GLN A 50 4.18 15.67 1.73
N PHE A 51 4.60 14.76 0.85
CA PHE A 51 3.78 13.63 0.38
C PHE A 51 4.53 12.33 0.52
N ALA A 52 3.81 11.25 0.82
CA ALA A 52 4.37 9.90 0.77
C ALA A 52 3.40 8.91 0.14
N VAL A 53 3.94 7.96 -0.61
CA VAL A 53 3.24 6.76 -1.09
C VAL A 53 3.95 5.56 -0.50
N VAL A 54 3.23 4.71 0.21
CA VAL A 54 3.79 3.56 0.94
C VAL A 54 3.11 2.27 0.50
N ASP A 55 3.89 1.28 0.05
CA ASP A 55 3.37 -0.08 -0.06
C ASP A 55 3.31 -0.74 1.32
N LEU A 56 2.22 -1.45 1.59
CA LEU A 56 2.09 -2.22 2.83
C LEU A 56 2.95 -3.48 2.85
N LYS A 57 3.23 -4.05 1.69
CA LYS A 57 4.02 -5.26 1.56
C LYS A 57 5.44 -4.90 1.20
N LEU A 58 6.22 -4.52 2.18
CA LEU A 58 7.67 -4.33 2.04
C LEU A 58 8.40 -5.64 2.35
N ASN A 59 9.47 -5.94 1.61
CA ASN A 59 10.37 -7.04 1.94
C ASN A 59 11.12 -6.71 3.24
N GLY A 60 11.21 -7.70 4.13
CA GLY A 60 11.92 -7.56 5.40
C GLY A 60 10.99 -7.76 6.62
N ASN A 61 11.51 -7.39 7.80
CA ASN A 61 10.81 -7.57 9.08
C ASN A 61 9.84 -6.42 9.42
N ALA A 62 9.92 -5.30 8.70
CA ALA A 62 9.08 -4.13 8.94
C ALA A 62 7.87 -4.14 8.01
N SER A 63 6.67 -3.98 8.57
CA SER A 63 5.46 -3.83 7.78
C SER A 63 5.34 -2.40 7.24
N GLY A 64 4.69 -2.22 6.09
CA GLY A 64 4.36 -0.89 5.59
C GLY A 64 3.54 -0.04 6.57
N LEU A 65 2.75 -0.67 7.46
CA LEU A 65 2.06 0.02 8.56
C LEU A 65 3.05 0.66 9.55
N ALA A 66 4.13 -0.04 9.91
CA ALA A 66 5.19 0.52 10.75
C ALA A 66 5.87 1.72 10.06
N CYS A 67 6.03 1.65 8.73
CA CYS A 67 6.53 2.77 7.94
C CYS A 67 5.57 3.98 7.99
N VAL A 68 4.27 3.79 7.81
CA VAL A 68 3.25 4.85 7.94
C VAL A 68 3.33 5.52 9.31
N GLN A 69 3.40 4.72 10.38
CA GLN A 69 3.50 5.22 11.74
C GLN A 69 4.76 6.07 11.95
N MET A 70 5.92 5.58 11.50
CA MET A 70 7.19 6.29 11.60
C MET A 70 7.16 7.61 10.84
N LEU A 71 6.68 7.61 9.59
CA LEU A 71 6.57 8.81 8.76
C LEU A 71 5.67 9.86 9.41
N HIS A 72 4.50 9.46 9.91
CA HIS A 72 3.56 10.36 10.56
C HIS A 72 4.11 10.93 11.88
N GLN A 73 4.85 10.13 12.65
CA GLN A 73 5.49 10.59 13.89
C GLN A 73 6.59 11.61 13.62
N GLN A 74 7.40 11.41 12.58
CA GLN A 74 8.49 12.32 12.25
C GLN A 74 8.03 13.58 11.51
N VAL A 75 7.03 13.47 10.64
CA VAL A 75 6.46 14.57 9.86
C VAL A 75 4.93 14.54 9.91
N PRO A 76 4.31 15.04 10.99
CA PRO A 76 2.84 14.96 11.19
C PRO A 76 2.01 15.64 10.09
N SER A 77 2.58 16.59 9.37
CA SER A 77 1.92 17.29 8.25
C SER A 77 2.01 16.54 6.92
N MET A 78 2.78 15.44 6.85
CA MET A 78 2.94 14.64 5.64
C MET A 78 1.63 13.96 5.24
N GLN A 79 1.26 14.10 3.98
CA GLN A 79 0.10 13.41 3.42
C GLN A 79 0.54 12.04 2.92
N ILE A 80 0.11 10.99 3.63
CA ILE A 80 0.54 9.62 3.38
C ILE A 80 -0.58 8.84 2.72
N VAL A 81 -0.35 8.36 1.50
CA VAL A 81 -1.24 7.44 0.78
C VAL A 81 -0.65 6.05 0.79
N VAL A 82 -1.45 5.09 1.22
CA VAL A 82 -1.06 3.67 1.22
C VAL A 82 -1.54 3.01 -0.07
N LEU A 83 -0.61 2.34 -0.77
CA LEU A 83 -0.92 1.45 -1.90
C LEU A 83 -0.73 0.00 -1.47
N THR A 84 -1.65 -0.87 -1.88
CA THR A 84 -1.52 -2.29 -1.56
C THR A 84 -2.16 -3.20 -2.59
N GLY A 85 -1.52 -4.33 -2.87
CA GLY A 85 -2.10 -5.41 -3.65
C GLY A 85 -3.17 -6.21 -2.89
N PHE A 86 -3.33 -5.95 -1.57
CA PHE A 86 -4.21 -6.70 -0.69
C PHE A 86 -5.01 -5.73 0.18
N ALA A 87 -6.16 -5.31 -0.33
CA ALA A 87 -7.04 -4.41 0.39
C ALA A 87 -7.92 -5.21 1.37
N SER A 88 -7.66 -5.11 2.69
CA SER A 88 -8.60 -5.51 3.71
C SER A 88 -9.14 -4.30 4.46
N ILE A 89 -10.41 -4.32 4.85
CA ILE A 89 -11.02 -3.24 5.62
C ILE A 89 -10.27 -3.02 6.94
N ALA A 90 -9.87 -4.09 7.61
CA ALA A 90 -9.12 -4.01 8.86
C ALA A 90 -7.80 -3.28 8.69
N THR A 91 -7.04 -3.63 7.64
CA THR A 91 -5.74 -3.00 7.35
C THR A 91 -5.91 -1.54 6.91
N ALA A 92 -6.96 -1.21 6.17
CA ALA A 92 -7.28 0.16 5.78
C ALA A 92 -7.57 1.03 7.01
N VAL A 93 -8.41 0.55 7.91
CA VAL A 93 -8.74 1.25 9.17
C VAL A 93 -7.49 1.45 10.02
N GLU A 94 -6.61 0.45 10.10
CA GLU A 94 -5.37 0.54 10.85
C GLU A 94 -4.40 1.57 10.23
N ALA A 95 -4.23 1.56 8.91
CA ALA A 95 -3.40 2.53 8.20
C ALA A 95 -3.85 3.97 8.46
N VAL A 96 -5.16 4.23 8.40
CA VAL A 96 -5.73 5.56 8.69
C VAL A 96 -5.51 5.96 10.15
N LYS A 97 -5.67 5.05 11.12
CA LYS A 97 -5.38 5.30 12.53
C LYS A 97 -3.91 5.65 12.79
N LEU A 98 -3.01 5.10 11.99
CA LEU A 98 -1.56 5.34 12.08
C LEU A 98 -1.12 6.63 11.36
N GLY A 99 -2.04 7.32 10.66
CA GLY A 99 -1.77 8.61 10.06
C GLY A 99 -1.82 8.64 8.53
N ALA A 100 -2.21 7.56 7.85
CA ALA A 100 -2.47 7.62 6.42
C ALA A 100 -3.72 8.47 6.13
N CYS A 101 -3.63 9.36 5.14
CA CYS A 101 -4.78 10.14 4.70
C CYS A 101 -5.72 9.32 3.80
N GLN A 102 -5.20 8.34 3.08
CA GLN A 102 -5.98 7.48 2.20
C GLN A 102 -5.31 6.12 1.96
N TYR A 103 -6.12 5.15 1.58
CA TYR A 103 -5.75 3.78 1.30
C TYR A 103 -6.31 3.36 -0.07
N LEU A 104 -5.44 2.93 -0.98
CA LEU A 104 -5.79 2.58 -2.35
C LEU A 104 -5.34 1.15 -2.69
N ALA A 105 -6.21 0.42 -3.37
CA ALA A 105 -5.87 -0.90 -3.89
C ALA A 105 -5.06 -0.81 -5.19
N LYS A 106 -4.00 -1.58 -5.33
CA LYS A 106 -3.30 -1.76 -6.61
C LYS A 106 -4.18 -2.61 -7.56
N PRO A 107 -4.31 -2.29 -8.84
CA PRO A 107 -3.65 -1.22 -9.55
C PRO A 107 -4.36 0.14 -9.37
N SER A 108 -3.64 1.17 -8.95
CA SER A 108 -4.10 2.56 -8.92
C SER A 108 -3.29 3.39 -9.90
N ASN A 109 -3.94 4.30 -10.59
CA ASN A 109 -3.24 5.23 -11.46
C ASN A 109 -2.72 6.44 -10.66
N THR A 110 -1.84 7.23 -11.27
CA THR A 110 -1.22 8.39 -10.63
C THR A 110 -2.24 9.49 -10.33
N ASP A 111 -3.32 9.61 -11.11
CA ASP A 111 -4.39 10.58 -10.87
C ASP A 111 -5.15 10.26 -9.58
N ASP A 112 -5.48 8.98 -9.36
CA ASP A 112 -6.14 8.51 -8.15
C ASP A 112 -5.27 8.76 -6.90
N ILE A 113 -3.95 8.53 -7.01
CA ILE A 113 -3.01 8.75 -5.92
C ILE A 113 -2.86 10.25 -5.63
N GLU A 114 -2.75 11.08 -6.66
CA GLU A 114 -2.63 12.53 -6.49
C GLU A 114 -3.91 13.14 -5.88
N ALA A 115 -5.08 12.68 -6.31
CA ALA A 115 -6.35 13.09 -5.71
C ALA A 115 -6.45 12.67 -4.23
N ALA A 116 -5.87 11.52 -3.87
CA ALA A 116 -5.88 11.01 -2.51
C ALA A 116 -5.07 11.89 -1.53
N PHE A 117 -4.06 12.63 -1.98
CA PHE A 117 -3.32 13.58 -1.13
C PHE A 117 -4.18 14.77 -0.64
N GLY A 118 -5.31 15.05 -1.27
CA GLY A 118 -6.21 16.13 -0.86
C GLY A 118 -7.17 15.77 0.30
N HIS A 119 -7.22 14.50 0.69
CA HIS A 119 -8.12 14.06 1.75
C HIS A 119 -7.51 14.31 3.14
N VAL A 120 -8.20 15.15 3.94
CA VAL A 120 -7.81 15.41 5.33
C VAL A 120 -8.20 14.20 6.17
N ALA A 121 -7.24 13.65 6.93
CA ALA A 121 -7.49 12.58 7.87
C ALA A 121 -8.62 12.97 8.86
N GLY A 122 -9.74 12.24 8.82
CA GLY A 122 -10.87 12.48 9.73
C GLY A 122 -12.22 12.78 9.07
N VAL A 123 -12.27 13.09 7.78
CA VAL A 123 -13.52 13.07 7.02
C VAL A 123 -13.65 11.66 6.44
N THR A 124 -14.38 10.83 7.15
CA THR A 124 -14.83 9.51 6.70
C THR A 124 -15.88 9.64 5.60
N ASP A 125 -15.51 10.20 4.46
CA ASP A 125 -16.07 9.77 3.21
C ASP A 125 -15.15 8.66 2.70
N LEU A 126 -15.29 7.48 3.29
CA LEU A 126 -14.94 6.25 2.64
C LEU A 126 -15.88 6.13 1.42
N GLU A 127 -15.68 6.96 0.42
CA GLU A 127 -15.93 6.52 -0.92
C GLU A 127 -14.96 5.34 -1.14
N LEU A 128 -15.36 4.20 -0.60
CA LEU A 128 -15.06 2.93 -1.21
C LEU A 128 -15.36 3.18 -2.67
N THR A 129 -14.34 3.50 -3.46
CA THR A 129 -14.50 3.65 -4.90
C THR A 129 -15.27 2.43 -5.30
N ASN A 130 -16.56 2.62 -5.62
CA ASN A 130 -17.50 1.61 -6.04
C ASN A 130 -17.12 1.18 -7.47
N ARG A 131 -15.84 0.83 -7.68
CA ARG A 131 -15.51 -0.12 -8.72
C ARG A 131 -16.09 -1.44 -8.23
N PRO A 132 -17.02 -2.05 -8.98
CA PRO A 132 -17.62 -3.30 -8.55
C PRO A 132 -16.48 -4.25 -8.23
N THR A 133 -16.25 -4.47 -6.95
CA THR A 133 -15.27 -5.43 -6.45
C THR A 133 -15.68 -6.76 -7.06
N SER A 134 -14.93 -7.23 -8.03
CA SER A 134 -15.33 -8.45 -8.71
C SER A 134 -15.37 -9.56 -7.66
N ILE A 135 -16.31 -10.48 -7.79
CA ILE A 135 -16.42 -11.67 -6.91
C ILE A 135 -15.05 -12.34 -6.74
N LYS A 136 -14.19 -12.26 -7.77
CA LYS A 136 -12.79 -12.73 -7.74
C LYS A 136 -11.91 -11.97 -6.75
N THR A 137 -12.10 -10.67 -6.59
CA THR A 137 -11.31 -9.86 -5.65
C THR A 137 -11.69 -10.20 -4.21
N LEU A 138 -12.99 -10.31 -3.91
CA LEU A 138 -13.48 -10.71 -2.59
C LEU A 138 -13.03 -12.14 -2.22
N GLU A 139 -13.05 -13.05 -3.19
CA GLU A 139 -12.56 -14.43 -3.00
C GLU A 139 -11.06 -14.42 -2.66
N TRP A 140 -10.27 -13.55 -3.31
CA TRP A 140 -8.84 -13.42 -3.06
C TRP A 140 -8.54 -12.82 -1.69
N GLU A 141 -9.25 -11.79 -1.29
CA GLU A 141 -9.12 -11.18 0.04
C GLU A 141 -9.34 -12.24 1.12
N ARG A 142 -10.39 -13.04 0.97
CA ARG A 142 -10.69 -14.11 1.92
C ARG A 142 -9.64 -15.23 1.93
N ILE A 143 -9.12 -15.61 0.76
CA ILE A 143 -8.03 -16.60 0.65
C ILE A 143 -6.78 -16.08 1.36
N HIS A 144 -6.43 -14.82 1.17
CA HIS A 144 -5.22 -14.25 1.75
C HIS A 144 -5.32 -14.11 3.27
N GLU A 145 -6.44 -13.60 3.77
CA GLU A 145 -6.72 -13.48 5.20
C GLU A 145 -6.52 -14.83 5.90
N VAL A 146 -7.15 -15.89 5.37
CA VAL A 146 -7.04 -17.24 5.93
C VAL A 146 -5.63 -17.83 5.78
N LEU A 147 -4.89 -17.50 4.72
CA LEU A 147 -3.48 -17.90 4.58
C LEU A 147 -2.59 -17.28 5.65
N VAL A 148 -2.75 -15.99 5.91
CA VAL A 148 -2.01 -15.29 6.98
C VAL A 148 -2.34 -15.89 8.34
N GLU A 149 -3.64 -16.06 8.66
CA GLU A 149 -4.10 -16.70 9.91
C GLU A 149 -3.61 -18.14 10.08
N SER A 150 -3.34 -18.84 8.97
CA SER A 150 -2.85 -20.23 8.95
C SER A 150 -1.32 -20.29 8.83
N GLU A 151 -0.60 -19.19 9.05
CA GLU A 151 0.87 -19.11 8.90
C GLU A 151 1.37 -19.66 7.55
N PHE A 152 0.63 -19.37 6.47
CA PHE A 152 0.87 -19.88 5.11
C PHE A 152 0.80 -21.42 4.96
N ASN A 153 0.20 -22.11 5.91
CA ASN A 153 -0.09 -23.53 5.78
C ASN A 153 -1.25 -23.76 4.81
N ILE A 154 -0.93 -24.12 3.56
CA ILE A 154 -1.90 -24.30 2.48
C ILE A 154 -2.96 -25.36 2.81
N SER A 155 -2.61 -26.41 3.56
CA SER A 155 -3.54 -27.47 3.91
C SER A 155 -4.57 -26.98 4.92
N GLU A 156 -4.14 -26.26 5.94
CA GLU A 156 -4.99 -25.65 6.96
C GLU A 156 -5.86 -24.53 6.37
N ALA A 157 -5.26 -23.66 5.55
CA ALA A 157 -5.99 -22.61 4.87
C ALA A 157 -7.10 -23.17 3.95
N ALA A 158 -6.81 -24.21 3.19
CA ALA A 158 -7.81 -24.87 2.34
C ALA A 158 -8.96 -25.47 3.15
N ARG A 159 -8.65 -26.07 4.30
CA ARG A 159 -9.66 -26.61 5.24
C ARG A 159 -10.58 -25.51 5.75
N ARG A 160 -10.02 -24.39 6.21
CA ARG A 160 -10.78 -23.23 6.71
C ARG A 160 -11.63 -22.56 5.64
N LEU A 161 -11.13 -22.53 4.40
CA LEU A 161 -11.85 -21.98 3.24
C LEU A 161 -12.90 -22.94 2.65
N GLY A 162 -13.01 -24.17 3.18
CA GLY A 162 -13.93 -25.16 2.64
C GLY A 162 -13.61 -25.63 1.22
N MET A 163 -12.35 -25.54 0.81
CA MET A 163 -11.92 -25.93 -0.54
C MET A 163 -10.82 -27.00 -0.52
N HIS A 164 -10.69 -27.72 -1.63
CA HIS A 164 -9.65 -28.73 -1.73
C HIS A 164 -8.26 -28.10 -1.84
N ARG A 165 -7.24 -28.66 -1.15
CA ARG A 165 -5.85 -28.17 -1.17
C ARG A 165 -5.31 -27.88 -2.59
N ARG A 166 -5.58 -28.79 -3.54
CA ARG A 166 -5.19 -28.62 -4.96
C ARG A 166 -5.81 -27.38 -5.59
N THR A 167 -7.05 -27.07 -5.25
CA THR A 167 -7.76 -25.89 -5.77
C THR A 167 -7.10 -24.60 -5.27
N LEU A 168 -6.78 -24.55 -3.97
CA LEU A 168 -6.08 -23.40 -3.39
C LEU A 168 -4.69 -23.26 -3.98
N ALA A 169 -3.88 -24.34 -4.06
CA ALA A 169 -2.55 -24.31 -4.65
C ALA A 169 -2.56 -23.83 -6.11
N ARG A 170 -3.53 -24.26 -6.93
CA ARG A 170 -3.69 -23.82 -8.32
C ARG A 170 -4.08 -22.34 -8.41
N LYS A 171 -4.93 -21.85 -7.50
CA LYS A 171 -5.27 -20.41 -7.44
C LYS A 171 -4.05 -19.56 -7.09
N LEU A 172 -3.25 -19.99 -6.12
CA LEU A 172 -2.03 -19.32 -5.71
C LEU A 172 -0.95 -19.30 -6.82
N SER A 173 -0.81 -20.39 -7.57
CA SER A 173 0.16 -20.49 -8.67
C SER A 173 -0.21 -19.61 -9.86
N LYS A 174 -1.50 -19.41 -10.16
CA LYS A 174 -1.95 -18.55 -11.27
C LYS A 174 -1.66 -17.07 -11.07
N GLN A 175 -1.48 -16.61 -9.84
CA GLN A 175 -1.11 -15.21 -9.56
C GLN A 175 0.39 -14.94 -9.54
N ARG A 176 1.23 -15.98 -9.43
CA ARG A 176 2.68 -15.82 -9.55
C ARG A 176 3.18 -15.63 -11.00
N VAL A 177 2.30 -15.71 -11.98
CA VAL A 177 2.63 -15.70 -13.44
C VAL A 177 2.06 -14.44 -14.14
N LYS A 178 1.89 -13.32 -13.41
CA LYS A 178 1.61 -12.02 -14.07
C LYS A 178 2.48 -10.94 -13.49
#